data_d8aa21b2fa8138ac0d6efa5b083bd995
#
_entry.id   d8aa21b2fa8138ac0d6efa5b083bd995
#
_cell.length_a   1.000
_cell.length_b   1.000
_cell.length_c   1.000
_cell.angle_alpha   90.00
_cell.angle_beta   90.00
_cell.angle_gamma   90.00
#
_symmetry.space_group_name_H-M   'P 1'
#
loop_
_entity.id
_entity.type
_entity.pdbx_description
1 polymer ?
#
loop_
_entity_poly.entity_id
_entity_poly.type
_entity_poly.pdbx_seq_one_letter_code
_entity_poly.pdbx_strand_id
1 'polypeptide(L)'
;MGGLKPFAPENLSMKRMGILCCCILTLVLSSLPIRAQQPPASSPATSPAATAPSPDAAKAVADKLNQLDQRVTAAQSNADNAWMLVSAALVLMMTGPGLALFYGGLVRHKNVLAIMMQSFALMALITVLWALVGYSLCFGGSGPVIGNFQFAMLRGVGVIPNADYAATIPQLTFMIYQLMFAVITPALITGATAERMKFSGTCLFMTLWFLIVYAPMAHMVWGKGGFLNASLGGRFPTLDFAGGTVVHITSGVSALVCALYMSKRVGYPKQPMPPHSLVLSFIGACLLWVGWFGFNAGSALSSGGLASSAFVATHFGAAAAALSWSAAEWLKNGRASALGAISGAVAGLVAITPAAGFVDPLSALGIGFVAGVFCYWMVTKFKAMFGYDDALDAFGVHGAGGTIGALLTGVCARMVINPIYGDGKAVGGFDGHWGQVGNQLVAILLAWVFAIVGTLVILKIVDAITGVRVTEEQEIQGLDITQHGEEAYNLES
;
A
#
# COMPACT_ATOMS: atom_id res chain seq x y z
N MET A 1 14.24 -54.50 -6.98
CA MET A 1 13.37 -54.67 -5.80
C MET A 1 14.17 -54.22 -4.60
N GLY A 2 13.95 -53.06 -4.07
CA GLY A 2 14.60 -52.53 -2.86
C GLY A 2 13.64 -51.52 -2.28
N GLY A 3 12.85 -51.93 -1.27
CA GLY A 3 11.82 -51.11 -0.63
C GLY A 3 12.42 -49.99 0.21
N LEU A 4 12.09 -48.75 -0.11
CA LEU A 4 12.32 -47.60 0.74
C LEU A 4 11.31 -47.65 1.90
N LYS A 5 11.80 -47.76 3.13
CA LYS A 5 11.00 -47.60 4.35
C LYS A 5 10.56 -46.13 4.50
N PRO A 6 9.33 -45.85 4.93
CA PRO A 6 8.90 -44.50 5.20
C PRO A 6 9.59 -43.98 6.46
N PHE A 7 10.16 -42.75 6.34
CA PHE A 7 10.65 -41.97 7.47
C PHE A 7 9.46 -41.60 8.38
N ALA A 8 9.51 -42.02 9.62
CA ALA A 8 8.61 -41.56 10.68
C ALA A 8 9.00 -40.12 11.06
N PRO A 9 8.06 -39.21 11.25
CA PRO A 9 8.38 -37.85 11.71
C PRO A 9 8.77 -37.90 13.19
N GLU A 10 10.00 -37.52 13.51
CA GLU A 10 10.40 -37.24 14.89
C GLU A 10 9.56 -36.08 15.43
N ASN A 11 8.80 -36.36 16.49
CA ASN A 11 8.08 -35.38 17.28
C ASN A 11 9.07 -34.40 17.97
N LEU A 12 9.44 -33.32 17.30
CA LEU A 12 10.08 -32.18 17.99
C LEU A 12 9.02 -31.56 18.91
N SER A 13 9.19 -31.80 20.22
CA SER A 13 8.20 -31.41 21.22
C SER A 13 7.90 -29.92 21.17
N MET A 14 6.60 -29.56 21.18
CA MET A 14 6.07 -28.17 21.26
C MET A 14 6.73 -27.32 22.37
N LYS A 15 7.35 -27.94 23.39
CA LYS A 15 8.09 -27.26 24.47
C LYS A 15 9.37 -26.57 24.00
N ARG A 16 10.12 -27.10 23.02
CA ARG A 16 11.35 -26.47 22.52
C ARG A 16 11.10 -25.26 21.62
N MET A 17 9.96 -25.22 20.95
CA MET A 17 9.61 -24.13 20.06
C MET A 17 8.89 -22.97 20.79
N GLY A 18 8.15 -23.28 21.87
CA GLY A 18 7.66 -22.27 22.81
C GLY A 18 8.79 -21.45 23.45
N ILE A 19 9.92 -22.09 23.72
CA ILE A 19 11.11 -21.43 24.27
C ILE A 19 11.77 -20.51 23.23
N LEU A 20 11.82 -20.89 21.94
CA LEU A 20 12.38 -20.06 20.88
C LEU A 20 11.50 -18.82 20.61
N CYS A 21 10.18 -18.96 20.60
CA CYS A 21 9.23 -17.83 20.49
C CYS A 21 9.28 -16.91 21.70
N CYS A 22 9.41 -17.44 22.92
CA CYS A 22 9.56 -16.63 24.12
C CYS A 22 10.92 -15.91 24.16
N CYS A 23 12.01 -16.52 23.69
CA CYS A 23 13.32 -15.85 23.63
C CYS A 23 13.36 -14.71 22.61
N ILE A 24 12.64 -14.81 21.49
CA ILE A 24 12.51 -13.72 20.51
C ILE A 24 11.65 -12.59 21.08
N LEU A 25 10.56 -12.91 21.79
CA LEU A 25 9.68 -11.92 22.39
C LEU A 25 10.34 -11.18 23.56
N THR A 26 11.19 -11.85 24.37
CA THR A 26 11.95 -11.22 25.46
C THR A 26 13.11 -10.36 24.99
N LEU A 27 13.73 -10.65 23.84
CA LEU A 27 14.74 -9.80 23.20
C LEU A 27 14.16 -8.48 22.67
N VAL A 28 12.88 -8.47 22.28
CA VAL A 28 12.19 -7.25 21.81
C VAL A 28 11.76 -6.34 22.97
N LEU A 29 11.62 -6.87 24.18
CA LEU A 29 11.14 -6.12 25.35
C LEU A 29 12.26 -5.49 26.23
N SER A 30 13.54 -5.76 25.93
CA SER A 30 14.68 -5.27 26.74
C SER A 30 15.52 -4.19 26.06
N SER A 31 14.92 -3.27 25.27
CA SER A 31 15.64 -2.12 24.74
C SER A 31 15.81 -1.05 25.82
N LEU A 32 16.96 -1.05 26.50
CA LEU A 32 17.42 0.08 27.32
C LEU A 32 17.64 1.31 26.41
N PRO A 33 17.28 2.53 26.84
CA PRO A 33 17.51 3.73 26.04
C PRO A 33 19.01 3.97 25.89
N ILE A 34 19.49 3.95 24.65
CA ILE A 34 20.83 4.43 24.30
C ILE A 34 20.84 5.95 24.51
N ARG A 35 21.43 6.37 25.60
CA ARG A 35 21.66 7.78 25.91
C ARG A 35 22.74 8.29 24.96
N ALA A 36 22.39 9.14 24.01
CA ALA A 36 23.36 9.84 23.18
C ALA A 36 24.26 10.68 24.11
N GLN A 37 25.58 10.43 24.08
CA GLN A 37 26.56 11.29 24.75
C GLN A 37 26.59 12.63 24.04
N GLN A 38 26.22 13.69 24.76
CA GLN A 38 26.50 15.05 24.33
C GLN A 38 28.00 15.28 24.32
N PRO A 39 28.56 15.91 23.29
CA PRO A 39 29.95 16.33 23.32
C PRO A 39 30.17 17.37 24.43
N PRO A 40 31.35 17.38 25.06
CA PRO A 40 31.66 18.30 26.17
C PRO A 40 31.56 19.76 25.68
N ALA A 41 30.88 20.59 26.47
CA ALA A 41 30.74 22.02 26.23
C ALA A 41 32.16 22.66 26.21
N SER A 42 32.55 23.20 25.07
CA SER A 42 33.73 24.02 24.94
C SER A 42 33.51 25.36 25.65
N SER A 43 34.46 25.70 26.55
CA SER A 43 34.46 27.00 27.22
C SER A 43 34.50 28.17 26.22
N PRO A 44 33.77 29.28 26.47
CA PRO A 44 33.75 30.42 25.55
C PRO A 44 35.15 31.11 25.57
N ALA A 45 35.84 31.00 24.46
CA ALA A 45 37.00 31.88 24.21
C ALA A 45 36.47 33.33 24.03
N THR A 46 36.98 34.25 24.83
CA THR A 46 36.75 35.67 24.69
C THR A 46 37.30 36.14 23.35
N SER A 47 36.45 36.31 22.37
CA SER A 47 36.80 36.90 21.07
C SER A 47 36.93 38.44 21.20
N PRO A 48 37.94 39.07 20.59
CA PRO A 48 38.05 40.53 20.58
C PRO A 48 36.80 41.11 19.88
N ALA A 49 36.31 42.25 20.37
CA ALA A 49 35.15 42.92 19.82
C ALA A 49 35.34 43.16 18.32
N ALA A 50 34.58 42.46 17.50
CA ALA A 50 34.59 42.63 16.06
C ALA A 50 33.98 43.99 15.74
N THR A 51 34.73 44.86 15.04
CA THR A 51 34.23 46.11 14.45
C THR A 51 33.09 45.75 13.48
N ALA A 52 31.95 46.48 13.60
CA ALA A 52 30.81 46.26 12.72
C ALA A 52 31.25 46.42 11.24
N PRO A 53 30.82 45.50 10.36
CA PRO A 53 31.19 45.55 8.96
C PRO A 53 30.68 46.83 8.30
N SER A 54 31.40 47.36 7.33
CA SER A 54 30.95 48.52 6.55
C SER A 54 29.61 48.21 5.84
N PRO A 55 28.74 49.19 5.55
CA PRO A 55 27.47 48.94 4.86
C PRO A 55 27.60 48.13 3.57
N ASP A 56 28.67 48.39 2.81
CA ASP A 56 28.96 47.67 1.55
C ASP A 56 29.36 46.16 1.82
N ALA A 57 30.15 45.93 2.87
CA ALA A 57 30.51 44.57 3.28
C ALA A 57 29.28 43.83 3.79
N ALA A 58 28.40 44.48 4.57
CA ALA A 58 27.16 43.87 5.03
C ALA A 58 26.22 43.51 3.86
N LYS A 59 26.09 44.36 2.86
CA LYS A 59 25.32 44.11 1.63
C LYS A 59 25.91 42.94 0.83
N ALA A 60 27.23 42.93 0.62
CA ALA A 60 27.89 41.83 -0.11
C ALA A 60 27.70 40.48 0.59
N VAL A 61 27.71 40.41 1.94
CA VAL A 61 27.40 39.23 2.72
C VAL A 61 25.94 38.81 2.56
N ALA A 62 24.99 39.76 2.62
CA ALA A 62 23.57 39.49 2.41
C ALA A 62 23.29 38.93 1.01
N ASP A 63 23.88 39.54 -0.03
CA ASP A 63 23.75 39.06 -1.42
C ASP A 63 24.33 37.64 -1.58
N LYS A 64 25.46 37.36 -0.94
CA LYS A 64 26.07 36.02 -0.95
C LYS A 64 25.21 34.99 -0.21
N LEU A 65 24.62 35.33 0.94
CA LEU A 65 23.70 34.49 1.67
C LEU A 65 22.46 34.17 0.83
N ASN A 66 21.85 35.14 0.18
CA ASN A 66 20.73 34.96 -0.72
C ASN A 66 21.08 34.02 -1.90
N GLN A 67 22.25 34.17 -2.50
CA GLN A 67 22.73 33.28 -3.56
C GLN A 67 22.93 31.85 -3.05
N LEU A 68 23.46 31.65 -1.85
CA LEU A 68 23.65 30.36 -1.23
C LEU A 68 22.28 29.70 -0.92
N ASP A 69 21.36 30.46 -0.37
CA ASP A 69 20.01 30.00 -0.06
C ASP A 69 19.29 29.52 -1.33
N GLN A 70 19.34 30.29 -2.41
CA GLN A 70 18.78 29.89 -3.71
C GLN A 70 19.41 28.59 -4.24
N ARG A 71 20.74 28.45 -4.13
CA ARG A 71 21.47 27.25 -4.57
C ARG A 71 21.11 26.04 -3.72
N VAL A 72 20.98 26.18 -2.40
CA VAL A 72 20.57 25.12 -1.48
C VAL A 72 19.15 24.69 -1.79
N THR A 73 18.22 25.63 -1.93
CA THR A 73 16.81 25.37 -2.30
C THR A 73 16.72 24.63 -3.64
N ALA A 74 17.47 25.06 -4.65
CA ALA A 74 17.48 24.38 -5.95
C ALA A 74 18.08 22.97 -5.86
N ALA A 75 19.14 22.77 -5.09
CA ALA A 75 19.74 21.44 -4.90
C ALA A 75 18.79 20.50 -4.19
N GLN A 76 18.09 20.96 -3.14
CA GLN A 76 17.05 20.20 -2.44
C GLN A 76 15.92 19.80 -3.39
N SER A 77 15.37 20.77 -4.13
CA SER A 77 14.29 20.52 -5.10
C SER A 77 14.70 19.50 -6.16
N ASN A 78 15.92 19.58 -6.69
CA ASN A 78 16.41 18.64 -7.68
C ASN A 78 16.55 17.22 -7.11
N ALA A 79 17.06 17.07 -5.88
CA ALA A 79 17.20 15.79 -5.21
C ALA A 79 15.82 15.15 -4.93
N ASP A 80 14.89 15.93 -4.37
CA ASP A 80 13.54 15.48 -4.08
C ASP A 80 12.78 15.10 -5.36
N ASN A 81 12.88 15.91 -6.40
CA ASN A 81 12.23 15.63 -7.69
C ASN A 81 12.79 14.36 -8.34
N ALA A 82 14.10 14.14 -8.31
CA ALA A 82 14.71 12.93 -8.83
C ALA A 82 14.19 11.67 -8.10
N TRP A 83 14.15 11.72 -6.76
CA TRP A 83 13.58 10.63 -5.97
C TRP A 83 12.12 10.37 -6.31
N MET A 84 11.32 11.42 -6.44
CA MET A 84 9.88 11.30 -6.71
C MET A 84 9.56 10.74 -8.09
N LEU A 85 10.35 11.12 -9.12
CA LEU A 85 10.20 10.54 -10.47
C LEU A 85 10.56 9.05 -10.48
N VAL A 86 11.65 8.67 -9.80
CA VAL A 86 12.01 7.24 -9.62
C VAL A 86 10.93 6.51 -8.82
N SER A 87 10.42 7.09 -7.74
CA SER A 87 9.34 6.52 -6.94
C SER A 87 8.07 6.29 -7.76
N ALA A 88 7.67 7.26 -8.60
CA ALA A 88 6.53 7.10 -9.50
C ALA A 88 6.72 5.93 -10.48
N ALA A 89 7.92 5.80 -11.08
CA ALA A 89 8.24 4.68 -11.97
C ALA A 89 8.22 3.33 -11.24
N LEU A 90 8.74 3.27 -10.01
CA LEU A 90 8.70 2.07 -9.16
C LEU A 90 7.27 1.65 -8.83
N VAL A 91 6.37 2.59 -8.54
CA VAL A 91 4.96 2.26 -8.27
C VAL A 91 4.22 1.85 -9.53
N LEU A 92 4.51 2.47 -10.70
CA LEU A 92 3.95 1.98 -11.97
C LEU A 92 4.39 0.54 -12.26
N MET A 93 5.64 0.19 -11.98
CA MET A 93 6.15 -1.18 -12.07
C MET A 93 5.35 -2.15 -11.19
N MET A 94 4.80 -1.70 -10.06
CA MET A 94 3.95 -2.57 -9.23
C MET A 94 2.68 -3.01 -9.95
N THR A 95 2.00 -2.11 -10.67
CA THR A 95 0.75 -2.46 -11.36
C THR A 95 1.03 -3.19 -12.67
N GLY A 96 1.98 -2.71 -13.46
CA GLY A 96 2.36 -3.30 -14.75
C GLY A 96 2.90 -4.72 -14.55
N PRO A 97 4.22 -4.91 -14.50
CA PRO A 97 4.77 -6.26 -14.37
C PRO A 97 4.53 -6.90 -12.99
N GLY A 98 4.53 -6.13 -11.89
CA GLY A 98 4.43 -6.68 -10.55
C GLY A 98 3.12 -7.44 -10.31
N LEU A 99 2.01 -6.72 -10.30
CA LEU A 99 0.69 -7.29 -10.02
C LEU A 99 0.22 -8.21 -11.15
N ALA A 100 0.48 -7.82 -12.41
CA ALA A 100 0.11 -8.63 -13.56
C ALA A 100 0.76 -10.02 -13.51
N LEU A 101 2.04 -10.12 -13.15
CA LEU A 101 2.73 -11.41 -13.00
C LEU A 101 2.31 -12.13 -11.71
N PHE A 102 2.15 -11.40 -10.60
CA PHE A 102 1.72 -12.00 -9.34
C PHE A 102 0.36 -12.66 -9.47
N TYR A 103 -0.65 -11.92 -9.94
CA TYR A 103 -2.00 -12.45 -10.16
C TYR A 103 -2.05 -13.41 -11.37
N GLY A 104 -1.33 -13.07 -12.45
CA GLY A 104 -1.24 -13.89 -13.63
C GLY A 104 -0.75 -15.30 -13.35
N GLY A 105 0.24 -15.47 -12.48
CA GLY A 105 0.73 -16.79 -12.06
C GLY A 105 -0.24 -17.56 -11.16
N LEU A 106 -1.10 -16.86 -10.40
CA LEU A 106 -2.04 -17.46 -9.45
C LEU A 106 -3.32 -18.00 -10.09
N VAL A 107 -3.79 -17.41 -11.20
CA VAL A 107 -4.97 -17.89 -11.92
C VAL A 107 -4.69 -19.18 -12.68
N ARG A 108 -5.75 -19.88 -13.14
CA ARG A 108 -5.62 -21.01 -14.06
C ARG A 108 -5.11 -20.53 -15.43
N HIS A 109 -4.33 -21.38 -16.13
CA HIS A 109 -3.61 -21.02 -17.38
C HIS A 109 -4.50 -20.38 -18.46
N LYS A 110 -5.77 -20.73 -18.53
CA LYS A 110 -6.77 -20.22 -19.49
C LYS A 110 -7.33 -18.82 -19.16
N ASN A 111 -6.83 -18.16 -18.12
CA ASN A 111 -7.26 -16.84 -17.65
C ASN A 111 -6.08 -15.88 -17.40
N VAL A 112 -4.89 -16.22 -17.90
CA VAL A 112 -3.65 -15.46 -17.65
C VAL A 112 -3.69 -14.10 -18.35
N LEU A 113 -4.00 -14.10 -19.66
CA LEU A 113 -4.11 -12.86 -20.43
C LEU A 113 -5.23 -11.99 -19.92
N ALA A 114 -6.38 -12.58 -19.54
CA ALA A 114 -7.51 -11.82 -19.03
C ALA A 114 -7.16 -11.03 -17.78
N ILE A 115 -6.47 -11.61 -16.80
CA ILE A 115 -6.07 -10.89 -15.58
C ILE A 115 -4.94 -9.88 -15.84
N MET A 116 -3.98 -10.20 -16.71
CA MET A 116 -2.92 -9.27 -17.11
C MET A 116 -3.48 -8.09 -17.90
N MET A 117 -4.43 -8.33 -18.82
CA MET A 117 -5.12 -7.31 -19.60
C MET A 117 -5.94 -6.38 -18.70
N GLN A 118 -6.57 -6.88 -17.62
CA GLN A 118 -7.24 -6.03 -16.64
C GLN A 118 -6.25 -5.05 -16.00
N SER A 119 -5.09 -5.50 -15.54
CA SER A 119 -4.06 -4.62 -14.96
C SER A 119 -3.59 -3.56 -15.97
N PHE A 120 -3.31 -3.98 -17.22
CA PHE A 120 -2.85 -3.07 -18.28
C PHE A 120 -3.94 -2.05 -18.68
N ALA A 121 -5.17 -2.50 -18.87
CA ALA A 121 -6.30 -1.63 -19.20
C ALA A 121 -6.55 -0.59 -18.10
N LEU A 122 -6.42 -0.98 -16.83
CA LEU A 122 -6.59 -0.06 -15.70
C LEU A 122 -5.49 1.00 -15.64
N MET A 123 -4.24 0.67 -15.98
CA MET A 123 -3.18 1.69 -16.12
C MET A 123 -3.58 2.76 -17.13
N ALA A 124 -4.10 2.38 -18.28
CA ALA A 124 -4.52 3.32 -19.33
C ALA A 124 -5.79 4.08 -18.93
N LEU A 125 -6.83 3.37 -18.53
CA LEU A 125 -8.16 3.93 -18.22
C LEU A 125 -8.10 4.95 -17.07
N ILE A 126 -7.47 4.56 -15.96
CA ILE A 126 -7.38 5.44 -14.79
C ILE A 126 -6.48 6.64 -15.08
N THR A 127 -5.42 6.48 -15.87
CA THR A 127 -4.57 7.61 -16.28
C THR A 127 -5.36 8.68 -17.04
N VAL A 128 -6.23 8.26 -17.98
CA VAL A 128 -7.09 9.21 -18.70
C VAL A 128 -8.09 9.87 -17.77
N LEU A 129 -8.78 9.09 -16.94
CA LEU A 129 -9.74 9.64 -15.96
C LEU A 129 -9.07 10.58 -14.96
N TRP A 130 -7.86 10.27 -14.54
CA TRP A 130 -7.06 11.11 -13.64
C TRP A 130 -6.77 12.48 -14.24
N ALA A 131 -6.33 12.50 -15.50
CA ALA A 131 -6.06 13.74 -16.20
C ALA A 131 -7.33 14.58 -16.42
N LEU A 132 -8.46 13.94 -16.72
CA LEU A 132 -9.73 14.64 -16.97
C LEU A 132 -10.32 15.24 -15.68
N VAL A 133 -10.46 14.44 -14.62
CA VAL A 133 -11.17 14.87 -13.40
C VAL A 133 -10.55 14.32 -12.11
N GLY A 134 -9.88 13.16 -12.14
CA GLY A 134 -9.49 12.42 -10.96
C GLY A 134 -8.54 13.20 -10.04
N TYR A 135 -7.49 13.79 -10.60
CA TYR A 135 -6.57 14.61 -9.81
C TYR A 135 -7.32 15.75 -9.10
N SER A 136 -8.24 16.38 -9.80
CA SER A 136 -9.03 17.49 -9.26
C SER A 136 -9.96 17.05 -8.14
N LEU A 137 -10.63 15.90 -8.28
CA LEU A 137 -11.52 15.35 -7.25
C LEU A 137 -10.75 14.91 -6.00
N CYS A 138 -9.49 14.48 -6.13
CA CYS A 138 -8.66 14.09 -4.99
C CYS A 138 -7.98 15.29 -4.31
N PHE A 139 -7.49 16.27 -5.07
CA PHE A 139 -6.58 17.30 -4.57
C PHE A 139 -7.00 18.75 -4.87
N GLY A 140 -8.14 18.98 -5.50
CA GLY A 140 -8.70 20.31 -5.76
C GLY A 140 -9.59 20.79 -4.62
N GLY A 141 -9.49 22.09 -4.32
CA GLY A 141 -10.32 22.72 -3.28
C GLY A 141 -10.00 22.25 -1.86
N SER A 142 -11.01 22.39 -0.96
CA SER A 142 -10.87 22.10 0.47
C SER A 142 -12.16 21.53 1.09
N GLY A 143 -12.92 20.76 0.31
CA GLY A 143 -14.13 20.07 0.78
C GLY A 143 -13.80 18.98 1.79
N PRO A 144 -14.75 18.59 2.68
CA PRO A 144 -14.45 17.55 3.67
C PRO A 144 -14.46 16.11 3.12
N VAL A 145 -15.14 15.86 1.98
CA VAL A 145 -15.35 14.51 1.44
C VAL A 145 -14.74 14.32 0.06
N ILE A 146 -14.84 15.33 -0.79
CA ILE A 146 -14.37 15.27 -2.17
C ILE A 146 -13.88 16.66 -2.59
N GLY A 147 -12.86 16.69 -3.45
CA GLY A 147 -12.37 17.92 -4.05
C GLY A 147 -13.36 18.55 -5.04
N ASN A 148 -12.91 19.58 -5.70
CA ASN A 148 -13.69 20.29 -6.72
C ASN A 148 -13.09 20.12 -8.13
N PHE A 149 -13.53 20.93 -9.11
CA PHE A 149 -13.02 20.90 -10.49
C PHE A 149 -11.87 21.90 -10.77
N GLN A 150 -11.19 22.41 -9.73
CA GLN A 150 -10.12 23.40 -9.86
C GLN A 150 -9.01 22.96 -10.83
N PHE A 151 -8.61 21.71 -10.75
CA PHE A 151 -7.55 21.10 -11.57
C PHE A 151 -8.10 20.20 -12.69
N ALA A 152 -9.40 20.29 -13.02
CA ALA A 152 -9.97 19.48 -14.09
C ALA A 152 -9.20 19.70 -15.41
N MET A 153 -8.94 18.63 -16.16
CA MET A 153 -8.09 18.65 -17.36
C MET A 153 -6.68 19.16 -17.09
N LEU A 154 -6.18 18.93 -15.85
CA LEU A 154 -4.86 19.38 -15.34
C LEU A 154 -4.63 20.89 -15.47
N ARG A 155 -5.67 21.71 -15.48
CA ARG A 155 -5.56 23.18 -15.54
C ARG A 155 -4.77 23.71 -14.34
N GLY A 156 -3.76 24.52 -14.60
CA GLY A 156 -2.90 25.11 -13.56
C GLY A 156 -1.91 24.15 -12.92
N VAL A 157 -1.86 22.88 -13.34
CA VAL A 157 -0.87 21.90 -12.89
C VAL A 157 0.40 22.06 -13.72
N GLY A 158 1.47 22.56 -13.10
CA GLY A 158 2.71 22.91 -13.81
C GLY A 158 3.97 22.56 -13.02
N VAL A 159 5.06 23.24 -13.38
CA VAL A 159 6.38 23.02 -12.75
C VAL A 159 6.54 23.76 -11.41
N ILE A 160 5.61 24.68 -11.08
CA ILE A 160 5.64 25.38 -9.79
C ILE A 160 5.11 24.41 -8.71
N PRO A 161 5.83 24.26 -7.58
CA PRO A 161 5.37 23.45 -6.47
C PRO A 161 4.02 23.92 -5.89
N ASN A 162 3.20 22.99 -5.44
CA ASN A 162 2.02 23.30 -4.64
C ASN A 162 2.37 23.15 -3.15
N ALA A 163 2.49 24.28 -2.45
CA ALA A 163 2.93 24.32 -1.06
C ALA A 163 1.99 23.60 -0.09
N ASP A 164 0.70 23.40 -0.42
CA ASP A 164 -0.24 22.65 0.41
C ASP A 164 0.13 21.15 0.47
N TYR A 165 0.74 20.60 -0.60
CA TYR A 165 1.01 19.18 -0.72
C TYR A 165 2.49 18.83 -0.72
N ALA A 166 3.30 19.54 -1.54
CA ALA A 166 4.73 19.26 -1.68
C ALA A 166 5.48 20.52 -2.11
N ALA A 167 6.12 21.18 -1.16
CA ALA A 167 6.74 22.49 -1.39
C ALA A 167 8.06 22.44 -2.20
N THR A 168 8.70 21.27 -2.29
CA THR A 168 10.04 21.13 -2.89
C THR A 168 10.04 20.51 -4.28
N ILE A 169 8.92 19.95 -4.75
CA ILE A 169 8.81 19.29 -6.04
C ILE A 169 7.76 19.95 -6.94
N PRO A 170 7.91 19.90 -8.28
CA PRO A 170 6.87 20.35 -9.21
C PRO A 170 5.51 19.72 -8.92
N GLN A 171 4.43 20.50 -9.06
CA GLN A 171 3.07 19.96 -8.93
C GLN A 171 2.81 18.82 -9.95
N LEU A 172 3.43 18.87 -11.13
CA LEU A 172 3.40 17.78 -12.11
C LEU A 172 3.96 16.46 -11.54
N THR A 173 5.07 16.56 -10.78
CA THR A 173 5.68 15.38 -10.15
C THR A 173 4.81 14.83 -9.02
N PHE A 174 4.22 15.68 -8.21
CA PHE A 174 3.23 15.27 -7.21
C PHE A 174 2.02 14.61 -7.88
N MET A 175 1.46 15.24 -8.92
CA MET A 175 0.30 14.73 -9.66
C MET A 175 0.55 13.35 -10.26
N ILE A 176 1.69 13.14 -10.94
CA ILE A 176 2.00 11.83 -11.55
C ILE A 176 2.30 10.76 -10.48
N TYR A 177 2.91 11.11 -9.36
CA TYR A 177 3.12 10.19 -8.26
C TYR A 177 1.79 9.73 -7.65
N GLN A 178 0.86 10.64 -7.39
CA GLN A 178 -0.46 10.31 -6.85
C GLN A 178 -1.32 9.51 -7.84
N LEU A 179 -1.13 9.69 -9.14
CA LEU A 179 -1.75 8.84 -10.17
C LEU A 179 -1.41 7.37 -9.97
N MET A 180 -0.19 7.05 -9.54
CA MET A 180 0.23 5.65 -9.38
C MET A 180 -0.60 4.91 -8.34
N PHE A 181 -1.01 5.59 -7.27
CA PHE A 181 -1.95 5.05 -6.27
C PHE A 181 -3.34 4.86 -6.84
N ALA A 182 -3.82 5.83 -7.62
CA ALA A 182 -5.10 5.76 -8.29
C ALA A 182 -5.20 4.58 -9.27
N VAL A 183 -4.09 4.24 -9.94
CA VAL A 183 -3.99 3.13 -10.89
C VAL A 183 -3.99 1.78 -10.18
N ILE A 184 -3.14 1.59 -9.17
CA ILE A 184 -2.99 0.28 -8.52
C ILE A 184 -4.21 -0.10 -7.69
N THR A 185 -4.89 0.86 -7.07
CA THR A 185 -5.96 0.56 -6.11
C THR A 185 -7.11 -0.25 -6.71
N PRO A 186 -7.74 0.13 -7.83
CA PRO A 186 -8.75 -0.70 -8.47
C PRO A 186 -8.17 -2.01 -9.02
N ALA A 187 -6.91 -2.04 -9.43
CA ALA A 187 -6.27 -3.26 -9.93
C ALA A 187 -6.19 -4.36 -8.84
N LEU A 188 -6.07 -4.01 -7.57
CA LEU A 188 -6.09 -4.98 -6.46
C LEU A 188 -7.44 -5.72 -6.36
N ILE A 189 -8.55 -5.08 -6.70
CA ILE A 189 -9.90 -5.69 -6.65
C ILE A 189 -10.00 -6.85 -7.63
N THR A 190 -9.27 -6.80 -8.75
CA THR A 190 -9.33 -7.84 -9.79
C THR A 190 -8.95 -9.22 -9.27
N GLY A 191 -8.15 -9.29 -8.20
CA GLY A 191 -7.81 -10.55 -7.54
C GLY A 191 -9.03 -11.35 -7.04
N ALA A 192 -10.06 -10.67 -6.55
CA ALA A 192 -11.28 -11.33 -6.09
C ALA A 192 -12.25 -11.68 -7.23
N THR A 193 -12.22 -10.93 -8.33
CA THR A 193 -13.11 -11.11 -9.49
C THR A 193 -12.52 -12.00 -10.57
N ALA A 194 -11.28 -12.41 -10.39
CA ALA A 194 -10.53 -13.22 -11.35
C ALA A 194 -11.33 -14.44 -11.82
N GLU A 195 -11.15 -14.78 -13.10
CA GLU A 195 -11.69 -15.95 -13.79
C GLU A 195 -13.22 -15.95 -14.02
N ARG A 196 -13.97 -14.88 -13.63
CA ARG A 196 -15.44 -14.86 -13.80
C ARG A 196 -16.08 -13.50 -14.15
N MET A 197 -15.31 -12.39 -14.09
CA MET A 197 -15.84 -11.07 -14.42
C MET A 197 -15.67 -10.75 -15.91
N LYS A 198 -16.73 -10.22 -16.56
CA LYS A 198 -16.65 -9.71 -17.93
C LYS A 198 -15.66 -8.57 -18.03
N PHE A 199 -14.89 -8.50 -19.10
CA PHE A 199 -13.92 -7.40 -19.29
C PHE A 199 -14.59 -6.03 -19.41
N SER A 200 -15.69 -5.94 -20.16
CA SER A 200 -16.50 -4.71 -20.24
C SER A 200 -17.09 -4.30 -18.88
N GLY A 201 -17.56 -5.28 -18.11
CA GLY A 201 -18.02 -5.08 -16.74
C GLY A 201 -16.91 -4.56 -15.84
N THR A 202 -15.69 -5.11 -15.96
CA THR A 202 -14.51 -4.64 -15.23
C THR A 202 -14.20 -3.17 -15.55
N CYS A 203 -14.15 -2.79 -16.82
CA CYS A 203 -13.84 -1.42 -17.22
C CYS A 203 -14.88 -0.41 -16.68
N LEU A 204 -16.16 -0.72 -16.81
CA LEU A 204 -17.22 0.15 -16.31
C LEU A 204 -17.23 0.22 -14.78
N PHE A 205 -17.09 -0.94 -14.11
CA PHE A 205 -17.05 -1.03 -12.65
C PHE A 205 -15.88 -0.19 -12.09
N MET A 206 -14.68 -0.37 -12.61
CA MET A 206 -13.50 0.32 -12.11
C MET A 206 -13.51 1.82 -12.37
N THR A 207 -14.12 2.25 -13.50
CA THR A 207 -14.37 3.68 -13.78
C THR A 207 -15.25 4.30 -12.70
N LEU A 208 -16.42 3.69 -12.42
CA LEU A 208 -17.35 4.19 -11.42
C LEU A 208 -16.78 4.09 -10.00
N TRP A 209 -16.08 2.97 -9.69
CA TRP A 209 -15.46 2.76 -8.41
C TRP A 209 -14.36 3.78 -8.10
N PHE A 210 -13.53 4.10 -9.10
CA PHE A 210 -12.53 5.16 -8.98
C PHE A 210 -13.18 6.50 -8.62
N LEU A 211 -14.26 6.88 -9.29
CA LEU A 211 -14.93 8.17 -9.06
C LEU A 211 -15.71 8.22 -7.73
N ILE A 212 -16.36 7.11 -7.34
CA ILE A 212 -17.34 7.08 -6.23
C ILE A 212 -16.68 6.62 -4.91
N VAL A 213 -15.66 5.73 -4.97
CA VAL A 213 -15.03 5.20 -3.77
C VAL A 213 -13.61 5.76 -3.60
N TYR A 214 -12.75 5.61 -4.61
CA TYR A 214 -11.35 6.01 -4.48
C TYR A 214 -11.18 7.52 -4.31
N ALA A 215 -11.74 8.32 -5.21
CA ALA A 215 -11.52 9.76 -5.20
C ALA A 215 -12.00 10.44 -3.91
N PRO A 216 -13.20 10.13 -3.37
CA PRO A 216 -13.61 10.64 -2.06
C PRO A 216 -12.69 10.19 -0.92
N MET A 217 -12.30 8.92 -0.87
CA MET A 217 -11.41 8.43 0.20
C MET A 217 -10.03 9.07 0.13
N ALA A 218 -9.45 9.21 -1.07
CA ALA A 218 -8.17 9.88 -1.27
C ALA A 218 -8.24 11.36 -0.83
N HIS A 219 -9.33 12.06 -1.17
CA HIS A 219 -9.53 13.44 -0.73
C HIS A 219 -9.70 13.54 0.78
N MET A 220 -10.53 12.70 1.38
CA MET A 220 -10.77 12.73 2.83
C MET A 220 -9.47 12.52 3.63
N VAL A 221 -8.56 11.66 3.16
CA VAL A 221 -7.33 11.33 3.88
C VAL A 221 -6.17 12.27 3.51
N TRP A 222 -6.00 12.59 2.23
CA TRP A 222 -4.83 13.32 1.74
C TRP A 222 -5.13 14.72 1.19
N GLY A 223 -6.38 15.00 0.79
CA GLY A 223 -6.79 16.31 0.28
C GLY A 223 -6.84 17.39 1.37
N LYS A 224 -6.62 18.64 0.97
CA LYS A 224 -6.75 19.79 1.86
C LYS A 224 -8.19 19.92 2.37
N GLY A 225 -8.37 20.06 3.68
CA GLY A 225 -9.69 20.14 4.31
C GLY A 225 -10.42 18.80 4.41
N GLY A 226 -9.83 17.71 3.91
CA GLY A 226 -10.41 16.36 3.98
C GLY A 226 -10.71 15.93 5.40
N PHE A 227 -11.86 15.31 5.61
CA PHE A 227 -12.41 14.98 6.95
C PHE A 227 -11.47 14.16 7.84
N LEU A 228 -10.61 13.32 7.22
CA LEU A 228 -9.64 12.44 7.89
C LEU A 228 -8.19 12.96 7.80
N ASN A 229 -7.95 14.09 7.15
CA ASN A 229 -6.60 14.56 6.89
C ASN A 229 -5.84 14.87 8.18
N ALA A 230 -4.61 14.36 8.29
CA ALA A 230 -3.80 14.46 9.51
C ALA A 230 -3.26 15.88 9.77
N SER A 231 -2.94 16.68 8.73
CA SER A 231 -2.21 17.93 8.84
C SER A 231 -2.87 19.14 8.17
N LEU A 232 -3.83 18.91 7.26
CA LEU A 232 -4.44 19.97 6.45
C LEU A 232 -5.91 20.25 6.82
N GLY A 233 -6.27 20.09 8.11
CA GLY A 233 -7.55 20.55 8.65
C GLY A 233 -8.63 19.49 8.84
N GLY A 234 -8.26 18.20 8.91
CA GLY A 234 -9.20 17.10 9.15
C GLY A 234 -9.82 17.12 10.56
N ARG A 235 -11.10 16.73 10.67
CA ARG A 235 -11.78 16.60 11.96
C ARG A 235 -11.31 15.40 12.76
N PHE A 236 -10.99 14.29 12.10
CA PHE A 236 -10.42 13.07 12.68
C PHE A 236 -9.06 12.80 12.05
N PRO A 237 -8.00 13.46 12.54
CA PRO A 237 -6.65 13.35 11.97
C PRO A 237 -6.18 11.90 11.95
N THR A 238 -6.17 11.27 10.80
CA THR A 238 -5.83 9.86 10.62
C THR A 238 -4.44 9.73 10.02
N LEU A 239 -3.62 8.87 10.61
CA LEU A 239 -2.31 8.56 10.09
C LEU A 239 -2.44 7.48 9.00
N ASP A 240 -2.24 7.87 7.76
CA ASP A 240 -2.17 6.97 6.60
C ASP A 240 -1.09 7.45 5.65
N PHE A 241 0.14 6.95 5.89
CA PHE A 241 1.33 7.46 5.22
C PHE A 241 1.31 7.23 3.71
N ALA A 242 0.91 6.03 3.31
CA ALA A 242 0.97 5.63 1.90
C ALA A 242 -0.26 4.85 1.40
N GLY A 243 -1.40 4.88 2.12
CA GLY A 243 -2.64 4.32 1.60
C GLY A 243 -3.11 3.02 2.24
N GLY A 244 -2.77 2.76 3.49
CA GLY A 244 -3.36 1.64 4.23
C GLY A 244 -4.88 1.70 4.25
N THR A 245 -5.43 2.89 4.46
CA THR A 245 -6.87 3.16 4.43
C THR A 245 -7.37 3.38 3.00
N VAL A 246 -6.72 4.29 2.27
CA VAL A 246 -7.16 4.73 0.93
C VAL A 246 -7.03 3.62 -0.12
N VAL A 247 -5.96 2.83 -0.08
CA VAL A 247 -5.66 1.79 -1.08
C VAL A 247 -6.11 0.42 -0.59
N HIS A 248 -5.55 -0.05 0.55
CA HIS A 248 -5.68 -1.45 0.92
C HIS A 248 -7.02 -1.79 1.55
N ILE A 249 -7.53 -0.99 2.49
CA ILE A 249 -8.85 -1.26 3.08
C ILE A 249 -9.93 -1.13 2.01
N THR A 250 -9.93 -0.04 1.24
CA THR A 250 -11.00 0.18 0.25
C THR A 250 -11.02 -0.89 -0.83
N SER A 251 -9.86 -1.22 -1.43
CA SER A 251 -9.79 -2.27 -2.46
C SER A 251 -10.10 -3.66 -1.90
N GLY A 252 -9.53 -4.01 -0.74
CA GLY A 252 -9.73 -5.32 -0.15
C GLY A 252 -11.17 -5.58 0.30
N VAL A 253 -11.82 -4.59 0.92
CA VAL A 253 -13.24 -4.69 1.29
C VAL A 253 -14.14 -4.73 0.06
N SER A 254 -13.84 -3.91 -0.96
CA SER A 254 -14.55 -3.98 -2.25
C SER A 254 -14.38 -5.34 -2.93
N ALA A 255 -13.20 -5.93 -2.84
CA ALA A 255 -12.92 -7.28 -3.32
C ALA A 255 -13.82 -8.33 -2.66
N LEU A 256 -14.01 -8.25 -1.33
CA LEU A 256 -14.94 -9.12 -0.61
C LEU A 256 -16.38 -8.95 -1.12
N VAL A 257 -16.83 -7.69 -1.27
CA VAL A 257 -18.19 -7.39 -1.78
C VAL A 257 -18.37 -7.95 -3.19
N CYS A 258 -17.39 -7.77 -4.07
CA CYS A 258 -17.42 -8.34 -5.42
C CYS A 258 -17.48 -9.88 -5.38
N ALA A 259 -16.66 -10.52 -4.53
CA ALA A 259 -16.65 -11.97 -4.39
C ALA A 259 -18.00 -12.54 -3.93
N LEU A 260 -18.64 -11.86 -2.97
CA LEU A 260 -19.97 -12.23 -2.47
C LEU A 260 -21.06 -12.02 -3.52
N TYR A 261 -21.05 -10.87 -4.22
CA TYR A 261 -22.05 -10.51 -5.24
C TYR A 261 -22.03 -11.46 -6.45
N MET A 262 -20.82 -11.73 -6.97
CA MET A 262 -20.67 -12.59 -8.15
C MET A 262 -20.80 -14.10 -7.83
N SER A 263 -20.89 -14.49 -6.58
CA SER A 263 -20.94 -15.88 -6.15
C SER A 263 -19.66 -16.68 -6.49
N LYS A 264 -19.70 -18.00 -6.30
CA LYS A 264 -18.55 -18.89 -6.44
C LYS A 264 -18.21 -19.18 -7.90
N ARG A 265 -16.93 -19.39 -8.22
CA ARG A 265 -16.50 -19.94 -9.50
C ARG A 265 -17.03 -21.36 -9.71
N VAL A 266 -17.21 -21.72 -10.96
CA VAL A 266 -17.64 -23.09 -11.34
C VAL A 266 -16.65 -24.11 -10.76
N GLY A 267 -17.18 -25.05 -10.00
CA GLY A 267 -16.42 -26.09 -9.32
C GLY A 267 -15.90 -25.75 -7.91
N TYR A 268 -15.88 -24.47 -7.50
CA TYR A 268 -15.42 -24.08 -6.16
C TYR A 268 -16.43 -24.49 -5.06
N PRO A 269 -16.02 -25.04 -3.91
CA PRO A 269 -14.66 -25.45 -3.50
C PRO A 269 -14.34 -26.92 -3.79
N LYS A 270 -15.19 -27.63 -4.54
CA LYS A 270 -15.08 -29.08 -4.75
C LYS A 270 -13.92 -29.46 -5.69
N GLN A 271 -13.63 -28.61 -6.66
CA GLN A 271 -12.52 -28.80 -7.59
C GLN A 271 -11.32 -27.98 -7.14
N PRO A 272 -10.09 -28.53 -7.12
CA PRO A 272 -8.89 -27.76 -6.84
C PRO A 272 -8.64 -26.75 -7.97
N MET A 273 -8.22 -25.54 -7.59
CA MET A 273 -7.88 -24.46 -8.51
C MET A 273 -6.44 -24.00 -8.27
N PRO A 274 -5.44 -24.85 -8.55
CA PRO A 274 -4.05 -24.51 -8.26
C PRO A 274 -3.56 -23.39 -9.17
N PRO A 275 -2.64 -22.55 -8.68
CA PRO A 275 -1.90 -21.61 -9.51
C PRO A 275 -1.23 -22.32 -10.68
N HIS A 276 -1.31 -21.75 -11.90
CA HIS A 276 -0.67 -22.39 -13.06
C HIS A 276 0.84 -22.18 -13.07
N SER A 277 1.35 -21.08 -12.52
CA SER A 277 2.79 -20.76 -12.52
C SER A 277 3.21 -19.98 -11.26
N LEU A 278 3.66 -20.71 -10.24
CA LEU A 278 4.22 -20.09 -9.04
C LEU A 278 5.50 -19.29 -9.35
N VAL A 279 6.22 -19.61 -10.42
CA VAL A 279 7.43 -18.87 -10.84
C VAL A 279 7.04 -17.43 -11.24
N LEU A 280 5.99 -17.26 -12.06
CA LEU A 280 5.49 -15.93 -12.41
C LEU A 280 5.01 -15.15 -11.17
N SER A 281 4.27 -15.82 -10.29
CA SER A 281 3.82 -15.21 -9.04
C SER A 281 4.98 -14.78 -8.15
N PHE A 282 6.03 -15.59 -8.08
CA PHE A 282 7.22 -15.26 -7.29
C PHE A 282 7.95 -14.04 -7.84
N ILE A 283 8.18 -13.99 -9.17
CA ILE A 283 8.79 -12.82 -9.84
C ILE A 283 7.92 -11.58 -9.61
N GLY A 284 6.60 -11.71 -9.79
CA GLY A 284 5.65 -10.61 -9.55
C GLY A 284 5.71 -10.09 -8.11
N ALA A 285 5.77 -10.98 -7.12
CA ALA A 285 5.90 -10.61 -5.71
C ALA A 285 7.21 -9.86 -5.42
N CYS A 286 8.32 -10.28 -6.02
CA CYS A 286 9.62 -9.58 -5.91
C CYS A 286 9.55 -8.16 -6.52
N LEU A 287 8.91 -8.01 -7.68
CA LEU A 287 8.71 -6.71 -8.31
C LEU A 287 7.78 -5.81 -7.48
N LEU A 288 6.72 -6.37 -6.87
CA LEU A 288 5.89 -5.66 -5.91
C LEU A 288 6.70 -5.18 -4.70
N TRP A 289 7.56 -6.03 -4.12
CA TRP A 289 8.39 -5.64 -2.98
C TRP A 289 9.34 -4.49 -3.32
N VAL A 290 10.06 -4.59 -4.45
CA VAL A 290 10.97 -3.52 -4.91
C VAL A 290 10.19 -2.24 -5.19
N GLY A 291 9.05 -2.32 -5.89
CA GLY A 291 8.20 -1.17 -6.18
C GLY A 291 7.63 -0.50 -4.92
N TRP A 292 7.44 -1.28 -3.85
CA TRP A 292 6.91 -0.76 -2.58
C TRP A 292 7.86 0.20 -1.87
N PHE A 293 9.13 0.19 -2.19
CA PHE A 293 10.05 1.25 -1.73
C PHE A 293 9.66 2.61 -2.32
N GLY A 294 9.32 2.66 -3.60
CA GLY A 294 8.74 3.87 -4.20
C GLY A 294 7.38 4.22 -3.62
N PHE A 295 6.54 3.21 -3.38
CA PHE A 295 5.19 3.39 -2.83
C PHE A 295 5.23 4.03 -1.42
N ASN A 296 5.98 3.47 -0.50
CA ASN A 296 6.05 3.95 0.88
C ASN A 296 7.06 5.07 1.07
N ALA A 297 8.32 4.90 0.67
CA ALA A 297 9.33 5.92 0.89
C ALA A 297 9.15 7.15 -0.02
N GLY A 298 8.54 6.98 -1.21
CA GLY A 298 8.08 8.10 -2.04
C GLY A 298 6.98 8.93 -1.39
N SER A 299 6.17 8.35 -0.50
CA SER A 299 5.12 9.10 0.23
C SER A 299 5.67 10.10 1.25
N ALA A 300 6.98 10.11 1.48
CA ALA A 300 7.66 11.21 2.16
C ALA A 300 7.69 12.51 1.32
N LEU A 301 7.41 12.45 0.02
CA LEU A 301 7.43 13.54 -0.96
C LEU A 301 8.78 14.30 -1.01
N SER A 302 9.83 13.69 -0.49
CA SER A 302 11.19 14.20 -0.42
C SER A 302 12.20 13.07 -0.28
N SER A 303 13.48 13.32 -0.54
CA SER A 303 14.58 12.36 -0.45
C SER A 303 15.26 12.30 0.92
N GLY A 304 14.69 12.92 1.96
CA GLY A 304 15.30 13.11 3.27
C GLY A 304 15.19 11.90 4.21
N GLY A 305 15.43 12.15 5.50
CA GLY A 305 15.45 11.14 6.55
C GLY A 305 14.12 10.39 6.71
N LEU A 306 12.98 11.03 6.46
CA LEU A 306 11.67 10.39 6.51
C LEU A 306 11.53 9.32 5.42
N ALA A 307 12.01 9.60 4.19
CA ALA A 307 12.03 8.60 3.12
C ALA A 307 12.91 7.40 3.49
N SER A 308 14.09 7.64 4.08
CA SER A 308 14.98 6.57 4.56
C SER A 308 14.32 5.73 5.65
N SER A 309 13.63 6.36 6.61
CA SER A 309 12.89 5.66 7.68
C SER A 309 11.78 4.80 7.10
N ALA A 310 10.98 5.34 6.19
CA ALA A 310 9.89 4.62 5.54
C ALA A 310 10.40 3.44 4.68
N PHE A 311 11.55 3.59 4.02
CA PHE A 311 12.21 2.52 3.26
C PHE A 311 12.58 1.34 4.16
N VAL A 312 13.24 1.63 5.30
CA VAL A 312 13.65 0.61 6.27
C VAL A 312 12.43 -0.07 6.89
N ALA A 313 11.43 0.70 7.34
CA ALA A 313 10.20 0.16 7.91
C ALA A 313 9.46 -0.76 6.93
N THR A 314 9.39 -0.39 5.66
CA THR A 314 8.79 -1.20 4.59
C THR A 314 9.49 -2.55 4.44
N HIS A 315 10.82 -2.54 4.37
CA HIS A 315 11.60 -3.78 4.23
C HIS A 315 11.44 -4.70 5.44
N PHE A 316 11.53 -4.15 6.63
CA PHE A 316 11.45 -4.91 7.87
C PHE A 316 10.06 -5.50 8.11
N GLY A 317 9.00 -4.73 7.82
CA GLY A 317 7.62 -5.21 7.88
C GLY A 317 7.36 -6.39 6.94
N ALA A 318 7.82 -6.27 5.70
CA ALA A 318 7.69 -7.34 4.70
C ALA A 318 8.44 -8.62 5.10
N ALA A 319 9.70 -8.48 5.53
CA ALA A 319 10.55 -9.61 5.93
C ALA A 319 9.97 -10.35 7.15
N ALA A 320 9.54 -9.61 8.17
CA ALA A 320 8.93 -10.19 9.36
C ALA A 320 7.63 -10.94 9.05
N ALA A 321 6.80 -10.41 8.15
CA ALA A 321 5.55 -11.05 7.77
C ALA A 321 5.78 -12.30 6.90
N ALA A 322 6.73 -12.28 5.97
CA ALA A 322 7.11 -13.46 5.20
C ALA A 322 7.54 -14.62 6.11
N LEU A 323 8.35 -14.31 7.12
CA LEU A 323 8.82 -15.31 8.08
C LEU A 323 7.71 -15.80 9.00
N SER A 324 6.86 -14.91 9.54
CA SER A 324 5.80 -15.28 10.48
C SER A 324 4.68 -16.06 9.79
N TRP A 325 4.31 -15.72 8.56
CA TRP A 325 3.39 -16.51 7.73
C TRP A 325 3.95 -17.90 7.46
N SER A 326 5.21 -17.97 6.97
CA SER A 326 5.88 -19.24 6.70
C SER A 326 6.00 -20.12 7.94
N ALA A 327 6.28 -19.52 9.11
CA ALA A 327 6.34 -20.24 10.37
C ALA A 327 4.96 -20.78 10.78
N ALA A 328 3.89 -19.97 10.68
CA ALA A 328 2.53 -20.40 10.97
C ALA A 328 2.07 -21.55 10.07
N GLU A 329 2.41 -21.48 8.78
CA GLU A 329 2.15 -22.54 7.81
C GLU A 329 2.95 -23.81 8.13
N TRP A 330 4.24 -23.66 8.44
CA TRP A 330 5.09 -24.80 8.81
C TRP A 330 4.59 -25.50 10.05
N LEU A 331 4.23 -24.76 11.09
CA LEU A 331 3.67 -25.30 12.33
C LEU A 331 2.40 -26.12 12.10
N LYS A 332 1.57 -25.65 11.17
CA LYS A 332 0.27 -26.28 10.92
C LYS A 332 0.33 -27.42 9.90
N ASN A 333 1.12 -27.25 8.83
CA ASN A 333 1.13 -28.14 7.67
C ASN A 333 2.41 -29.00 7.58
N GLY A 334 3.37 -28.83 8.51
CA GLY A 334 4.66 -29.53 8.52
C GLY A 334 5.69 -29.01 7.50
N ARG A 335 5.35 -28.00 6.71
CA ARG A 335 6.23 -27.38 5.71
C ARG A 335 5.76 -25.97 5.39
N ALA A 336 6.70 -25.06 5.09
CA ALA A 336 6.42 -23.78 4.50
C ALA A 336 6.33 -23.91 2.97
N SER A 337 5.43 -23.16 2.33
CA SER A 337 5.31 -23.13 0.87
C SER A 337 5.90 -21.83 0.29
N ALA A 338 6.33 -21.88 -0.98
CA ALA A 338 6.75 -20.69 -1.71
C ALA A 338 5.61 -19.66 -1.83
N LEU A 339 4.39 -20.15 -2.10
CA LEU A 339 3.20 -19.30 -2.14
C LEU A 339 2.94 -18.61 -0.79
N GLY A 340 3.05 -19.35 0.32
CA GLY A 340 2.89 -18.78 1.66
C GLY A 340 3.93 -17.70 1.97
N ALA A 341 5.18 -17.91 1.58
CA ALA A 341 6.26 -16.94 1.80
C ALA A 341 6.01 -15.62 1.05
N ILE A 342 5.65 -15.67 -0.25
CA ILE A 342 5.37 -14.45 -1.04
C ILE A 342 4.06 -13.79 -0.60
N SER A 343 3.03 -14.54 -0.22
CA SER A 343 1.78 -13.99 0.31
C SER A 343 2.02 -13.28 1.66
N GLY A 344 2.85 -13.88 2.52
CA GLY A 344 3.27 -13.27 3.77
C GLY A 344 4.04 -11.96 3.56
N ALA A 345 4.98 -11.93 2.59
CA ALA A 345 5.70 -10.71 2.24
C ALA A 345 4.73 -9.60 1.82
N VAL A 346 3.79 -9.90 0.92
CA VAL A 346 2.78 -8.91 0.47
C VAL A 346 1.89 -8.47 1.64
N ALA A 347 1.46 -9.38 2.53
CA ALA A 347 0.68 -9.02 3.71
C ALA A 347 1.44 -8.04 4.65
N GLY A 348 2.75 -8.23 4.82
CA GLY A 348 3.61 -7.31 5.56
C GLY A 348 3.74 -5.95 4.89
N LEU A 349 3.91 -5.92 3.56
CA LEU A 349 3.96 -4.69 2.77
C LEU A 349 2.65 -3.91 2.91
N VAL A 350 1.51 -4.59 2.86
CA VAL A 350 0.18 -3.99 3.07
C VAL A 350 0.04 -3.39 4.47
N ALA A 351 0.34 -4.17 5.51
CA ALA A 351 0.12 -3.73 6.89
C ALA A 351 1.09 -2.63 7.33
N ILE A 352 2.31 -2.57 6.79
CA ILE A 352 3.26 -1.51 7.09
C ILE A 352 2.96 -0.21 6.33
N THR A 353 2.18 -0.26 5.25
CA THR A 353 1.90 0.89 4.38
C THR A 353 1.36 2.12 5.12
N PRO A 354 0.34 2.03 6.00
CA PRO A 354 -0.12 3.20 6.75
C PRO A 354 0.89 3.71 7.77
N ALA A 355 1.78 2.84 8.25
CA ALA A 355 2.69 3.09 9.35
C ALA A 355 4.11 3.50 8.91
N ALA A 356 4.50 3.24 7.66
CA ALA A 356 5.90 3.25 7.21
C ALA A 356 6.65 4.56 7.54
N GLY A 357 5.99 5.72 7.46
CA GLY A 357 6.57 7.01 7.80
C GLY A 357 6.33 7.47 9.23
N PHE A 358 5.86 6.60 10.12
CA PHE A 358 5.52 6.96 11.50
C PHE A 358 6.17 6.06 12.56
N VAL A 359 6.74 4.92 12.16
CA VAL A 359 7.22 3.90 13.11
C VAL A 359 8.71 3.64 13.00
N ASP A 360 9.33 3.28 14.11
CA ASP A 360 10.71 2.83 14.16
C ASP A 360 10.87 1.39 13.60
N PRO A 361 12.11 0.96 13.27
CA PRO A 361 12.34 -0.36 12.68
C PRO A 361 11.87 -1.55 13.51
N LEU A 362 11.91 -1.48 14.85
CA LEU A 362 11.44 -2.57 15.73
C LEU A 362 9.90 -2.65 15.71
N SER A 363 9.22 -1.52 15.74
CA SER A 363 7.77 -1.46 15.55
C SER A 363 7.36 -2.00 14.18
N ALA A 364 8.14 -1.72 13.12
CA ALA A 364 7.89 -2.26 11.79
C ALA A 364 8.00 -3.80 11.76
N LEU A 365 9.01 -4.39 12.43
CA LEU A 365 9.11 -5.85 12.60
C LEU A 365 7.89 -6.41 13.33
N GLY A 366 7.44 -5.74 14.40
CA GLY A 366 6.25 -6.14 15.17
C GLY A 366 4.97 -6.12 14.33
N ILE A 367 4.74 -5.04 13.57
CA ILE A 367 3.59 -4.91 12.65
C ILE A 367 3.63 -6.02 11.59
N GLY A 368 4.79 -6.25 10.97
CA GLY A 368 4.96 -7.31 10.00
C GLY A 368 4.69 -8.70 10.56
N PHE A 369 5.22 -9.00 11.77
CA PHE A 369 4.98 -10.27 12.43
C PHE A 369 3.50 -10.53 12.67
N VAL A 370 2.78 -9.55 13.22
CA VAL A 370 1.32 -9.63 13.43
C VAL A 370 0.58 -9.82 12.13
N ALA A 371 0.95 -9.07 11.10
CA ALA A 371 0.32 -9.13 9.79
C ALA A 371 0.45 -10.53 9.15
N GLY A 372 1.64 -11.13 9.18
CA GLY A 372 1.86 -12.46 8.60
C GLY A 372 1.00 -13.54 9.23
N VAL A 373 0.91 -13.59 10.56
CA VAL A 373 0.07 -14.55 11.28
C VAL A 373 -1.42 -14.27 11.06
N PHE A 374 -1.83 -13.01 11.17
CA PHE A 374 -3.22 -12.61 11.05
C PHE A 374 -3.78 -12.84 9.63
N CYS A 375 -3.06 -12.40 8.60
CA CYS A 375 -3.50 -12.59 7.22
C CYS A 375 -3.47 -14.08 6.82
N TYR A 376 -2.50 -14.87 7.32
CA TYR A 376 -2.53 -16.33 7.16
C TYR A 376 -3.82 -16.94 7.71
N TRP A 377 -4.25 -16.54 8.90
CA TRP A 377 -5.50 -16.98 9.50
C TRP A 377 -6.72 -16.53 8.66
N MET A 378 -6.72 -15.29 8.18
CA MET A 378 -7.80 -14.76 7.35
C MET A 378 -7.97 -15.53 6.04
N VAL A 379 -6.87 -15.83 5.36
CA VAL A 379 -6.86 -16.53 4.07
C VAL A 379 -7.20 -18.02 4.21
N THR A 380 -6.74 -18.66 5.30
CA THR A 380 -6.89 -20.12 5.45
C THR A 380 -8.11 -20.54 6.26
N LYS A 381 -8.38 -19.89 7.40
CA LYS A 381 -9.46 -20.28 8.32
C LYS A 381 -10.71 -19.44 8.12
N PHE A 382 -10.59 -18.13 8.16
CA PHE A 382 -11.73 -17.23 8.04
C PHE A 382 -12.45 -17.42 6.70
N LYS A 383 -11.71 -17.41 5.59
CA LYS A 383 -12.26 -17.68 4.25
C LYS A 383 -13.00 -19.03 4.19
N ALA A 384 -12.43 -20.09 4.78
CA ALA A 384 -13.07 -21.40 4.81
C ALA A 384 -14.33 -21.44 5.68
N MET A 385 -14.35 -20.74 6.83
CA MET A 385 -15.51 -20.66 7.72
C MET A 385 -16.73 -20.00 7.07
N PHE A 386 -16.50 -18.93 6.31
CA PHE A 386 -17.57 -18.19 5.64
C PHE A 386 -17.82 -18.66 4.20
N GLY A 387 -16.93 -19.45 3.65
CA GLY A 387 -17.09 -20.15 2.37
C GLY A 387 -17.24 -19.23 1.14
N TYR A 388 -16.75 -17.99 1.19
CA TYR A 388 -16.73 -17.07 0.05
C TYR A 388 -15.57 -17.39 -0.90
N ASP A 389 -15.73 -17.08 -2.18
CA ASP A 389 -14.72 -17.32 -3.21
C ASP A 389 -14.03 -16.01 -3.61
N ASP A 390 -13.12 -15.56 -2.78
CA ASP A 390 -12.12 -14.54 -3.10
C ASP A 390 -10.96 -15.24 -3.82
N ALA A 391 -10.88 -15.10 -5.15
CA ALA A 391 -10.09 -15.99 -5.99
C ALA A 391 -8.59 -15.95 -5.66
N LEU A 392 -8.04 -14.78 -5.38
CA LEU A 392 -6.60 -14.57 -5.13
C LEU A 392 -6.35 -13.93 -3.75
N ASP A 393 -7.26 -14.12 -2.79
CA ASP A 393 -7.13 -13.72 -1.39
C ASP A 393 -6.99 -12.20 -1.17
N ALA A 394 -7.55 -11.39 -2.08
CA ALA A 394 -7.43 -9.93 -2.05
C ALA A 394 -7.99 -9.32 -0.75
N PHE A 395 -9.14 -9.78 -0.26
CA PHE A 395 -9.69 -9.32 1.02
C PHE A 395 -8.80 -9.72 2.20
N GLY A 396 -8.39 -10.99 2.25
CA GLY A 396 -7.60 -11.53 3.36
C GLY A 396 -6.25 -10.82 3.53
N VAL A 397 -5.63 -10.39 2.43
CA VAL A 397 -4.34 -9.69 2.40
C VAL A 397 -4.53 -8.17 2.50
N HIS A 398 -5.33 -7.57 1.61
CA HIS A 398 -5.45 -6.11 1.55
C HIS A 398 -6.51 -5.56 2.53
N GLY A 399 -7.71 -6.12 2.58
CA GLY A 399 -8.77 -5.62 3.46
C GLY A 399 -8.45 -5.85 4.94
N ALA A 400 -8.11 -7.08 5.30
CA ALA A 400 -7.77 -7.44 6.67
C ALA A 400 -6.38 -6.92 7.07
N GLY A 401 -5.37 -7.08 6.20
CA GLY A 401 -4.01 -6.58 6.44
C GLY A 401 -3.96 -5.05 6.55
N GLY A 402 -4.67 -4.32 5.68
CA GLY A 402 -4.80 -2.86 5.77
C GLY A 402 -5.49 -2.40 7.05
N THR A 403 -6.54 -3.12 7.47
CA THR A 403 -7.28 -2.82 8.70
C THR A 403 -6.39 -2.96 9.95
N ILE A 404 -5.69 -4.09 10.09
CA ILE A 404 -4.79 -4.29 11.23
C ILE A 404 -3.59 -3.33 11.17
N GLY A 405 -3.06 -3.06 9.97
CA GLY A 405 -1.98 -2.10 9.76
C GLY A 405 -2.37 -0.68 10.18
N ALA A 406 -3.53 -0.19 9.75
CA ALA A 406 -4.05 1.12 10.14
C ALA A 406 -4.25 1.23 11.65
N LEU A 407 -4.78 0.18 12.29
CA LEU A 407 -4.95 0.16 13.74
C LEU A 407 -3.61 0.22 14.48
N LEU A 408 -2.63 -0.61 14.06
CA LEU A 408 -1.30 -0.65 14.65
C LEU A 408 -0.50 0.63 14.39
N THR A 409 -0.79 1.36 13.30
CA THR A 409 -0.23 2.70 13.07
C THR A 409 -0.59 3.66 14.22
N GLY A 410 -1.87 3.69 14.63
CA GLY A 410 -2.31 4.51 15.76
C GLY A 410 -1.63 4.16 17.09
N VAL A 411 -1.29 2.90 17.29
CA VAL A 411 -0.56 2.41 18.48
C VAL A 411 0.92 2.77 18.43
N CYS A 412 1.59 2.45 17.32
CA CYS A 412 3.06 2.42 17.20
C CYS A 412 3.68 3.73 16.69
N ALA A 413 2.87 4.68 16.19
CA ALA A 413 3.39 5.93 15.63
C ALA A 413 4.17 6.76 16.67
N ARG A 414 5.29 7.37 16.22
CA ARG A 414 6.25 8.10 17.05
C ARG A 414 6.54 9.49 16.47
N MET A 415 6.51 10.51 17.34
CA MET A 415 6.89 11.88 17.01
C MET A 415 8.34 11.97 16.54
N VAL A 416 9.25 11.20 17.12
CA VAL A 416 10.68 11.21 16.74
C VAL A 416 10.92 10.76 15.30
N ILE A 417 9.99 10.02 14.71
CA ILE A 417 10.03 9.58 13.29
C ILE A 417 9.38 10.62 12.40
N ASN A 418 8.18 11.09 12.77
CA ASN A 418 7.43 12.06 11.98
C ASN A 418 6.62 12.99 12.90
N PRO A 419 7.09 14.22 13.12
CA PRO A 419 6.40 15.20 13.96
C PRO A 419 5.22 15.87 13.22
N ILE A 420 4.32 15.09 12.63
CA ILE A 420 3.22 15.56 11.77
C ILE A 420 2.28 16.58 12.46
N TYR A 421 2.18 16.52 13.78
CA TYR A 421 1.38 17.46 14.59
C TYR A 421 2.20 18.63 15.14
N GLY A 422 3.47 18.75 14.76
CA GLY A 422 4.46 19.74 15.23
C GLY A 422 5.34 19.18 16.36
N ASP A 423 6.48 19.82 16.54
CA ASP A 423 7.50 19.41 17.49
C ASP A 423 6.95 19.38 18.93
N GLY A 424 7.32 18.34 19.67
CA GLY A 424 6.91 18.15 21.05
C GLY A 424 5.50 17.58 21.24
N LYS A 425 4.72 17.37 20.16
CA LYS A 425 3.38 16.80 20.25
C LYS A 425 3.40 15.30 19.97
N ALA A 426 2.86 14.52 20.91
CA ALA A 426 2.72 13.07 20.79
C ALA A 426 1.87 12.69 19.56
N VAL A 427 2.30 11.66 18.81
CA VAL A 427 1.67 11.26 17.56
C VAL A 427 0.80 10.00 17.73
N GLY A 428 1.32 8.96 18.40
CA GLY A 428 0.61 7.70 18.61
C GLY A 428 0.60 7.22 20.05
N GLY A 429 0.06 6.03 20.26
CA GLY A 429 -0.04 5.42 21.60
C GLY A 429 1.30 5.27 22.29
N PHE A 430 2.36 4.91 21.58
CA PHE A 430 3.72 4.80 22.14
C PHE A 430 4.34 6.13 22.59
N ASP A 431 3.81 7.25 22.11
CA ASP A 431 4.14 8.59 22.61
C ASP A 431 3.15 9.08 23.70
N GLY A 432 2.16 8.27 24.07
CA GLY A 432 1.12 8.60 25.05
C GLY A 432 -0.18 9.15 24.44
N HIS A 433 -0.29 9.34 23.12
CA HIS A 433 -1.48 9.84 22.43
C HIS A 433 -2.40 8.68 21.98
N TRP A 434 -3.04 8.01 22.94
CA TRP A 434 -3.97 6.91 22.66
C TRP A 434 -5.24 7.33 21.91
N GLY A 435 -5.60 8.62 21.90
CA GLY A 435 -6.66 9.18 21.07
C GLY A 435 -6.48 8.93 19.58
N GLN A 436 -5.21 8.76 19.14
CA GLN A 436 -4.91 8.44 17.75
C GLN A 436 -5.50 7.09 17.30
N VAL A 437 -5.58 6.10 18.18
CA VAL A 437 -6.25 4.82 17.90
C VAL A 437 -7.73 5.04 17.60
N GLY A 438 -8.37 5.98 18.28
CA GLY A 438 -9.75 6.39 18.00
C GLY A 438 -9.90 7.00 16.60
N ASN A 439 -8.99 7.89 16.19
CA ASN A 439 -8.98 8.46 14.84
C ASN A 439 -8.81 7.37 13.76
N GLN A 440 -7.91 6.40 13.99
CA GLN A 440 -7.72 5.27 13.08
C GLN A 440 -8.99 4.42 12.94
N LEU A 441 -9.68 4.14 14.04
CA LEU A 441 -10.96 3.41 14.03
C LEU A 441 -12.03 4.13 13.22
N VAL A 442 -12.13 5.46 13.33
CA VAL A 442 -13.08 6.26 12.52
C VAL A 442 -12.76 6.11 11.04
N ALA A 443 -11.48 6.22 10.66
CA ALA A 443 -11.08 6.09 9.27
C ALA A 443 -11.30 4.68 8.72
N ILE A 444 -10.98 3.65 9.49
CA ILE A 444 -11.25 2.24 9.14
C ILE A 444 -12.74 2.04 8.88
N LEU A 445 -13.61 2.48 9.82
CA LEU A 445 -15.06 2.34 9.67
C LEU A 445 -15.59 3.06 8.44
N LEU A 446 -15.14 4.30 8.19
CA LEU A 446 -15.53 5.06 7.00
C LEU A 446 -15.08 4.36 5.71
N ALA A 447 -13.83 3.87 5.66
CA ALA A 447 -13.33 3.15 4.50
C ALA A 447 -14.14 1.85 4.23
N TRP A 448 -14.50 1.11 5.28
CA TRP A 448 -15.36 -0.07 5.16
C TRP A 448 -16.75 0.31 4.63
N VAL A 449 -17.38 1.35 5.17
CA VAL A 449 -18.73 1.80 4.74
C VAL A 449 -18.69 2.26 3.27
N PHE A 450 -17.74 3.12 2.89
CA PHE A 450 -17.59 3.59 1.52
C PHE A 450 -17.34 2.43 0.54
N ALA A 451 -16.45 1.50 0.90
CA ALA A 451 -16.15 0.33 0.08
C ALA A 451 -17.38 -0.59 -0.07
N ILE A 452 -18.09 -0.91 1.02
CA ILE A 452 -19.25 -1.80 0.97
C ILE A 452 -20.39 -1.16 0.18
N VAL A 453 -20.82 0.04 0.58
CA VAL A 453 -21.99 0.70 -0.01
C VAL A 453 -21.72 1.10 -1.45
N GLY A 454 -20.58 1.75 -1.71
CA GLY A 454 -20.18 2.17 -3.05
C GLY A 454 -20.06 0.98 -4.00
N THR A 455 -19.37 -0.08 -3.60
CA THR A 455 -19.21 -1.28 -4.42
C THR A 455 -20.54 -1.96 -4.73
N LEU A 456 -21.44 -2.12 -3.73
CA LEU A 456 -22.76 -2.73 -3.96
C LEU A 456 -23.62 -1.92 -4.93
N VAL A 457 -23.64 -0.60 -4.80
CA VAL A 457 -24.39 0.28 -5.71
C VAL A 457 -23.83 0.19 -7.11
N ILE A 458 -22.50 0.26 -7.26
CA ILE A 458 -21.83 0.20 -8.57
C ILE A 458 -22.06 -1.16 -9.22
N LEU A 459 -21.93 -2.27 -8.49
CA LEU A 459 -22.18 -3.62 -9.03
C LEU A 459 -23.61 -3.74 -9.59
N LYS A 460 -24.63 -3.23 -8.90
CA LYS A 460 -26.00 -3.23 -9.38
C LYS A 460 -26.18 -2.41 -10.68
N ILE A 461 -25.50 -1.26 -10.77
CA ILE A 461 -25.53 -0.41 -11.97
C ILE A 461 -24.86 -1.14 -13.15
N VAL A 462 -23.66 -1.68 -12.93
CA VAL A 462 -22.89 -2.39 -13.97
C VAL A 462 -23.62 -3.65 -14.42
N ASP A 463 -24.20 -4.39 -13.48
CA ASP A 463 -24.95 -5.61 -13.78
C ASP A 463 -26.17 -5.32 -14.68
N ALA A 464 -26.86 -4.20 -14.42
CA ALA A 464 -27.99 -3.76 -15.23
C ALA A 464 -27.60 -3.28 -16.65
N ILE A 465 -26.35 -2.77 -16.83
CA ILE A 465 -25.91 -2.18 -18.12
C ILE A 465 -25.20 -3.24 -18.98
N THR A 466 -24.21 -3.94 -18.43
CA THR A 466 -23.33 -4.86 -19.18
C THR A 466 -23.44 -6.31 -18.71
N GLY A 467 -24.02 -6.54 -17.55
CA GLY A 467 -23.80 -7.75 -16.75
C GLY A 467 -22.39 -7.79 -16.15
N VAL A 468 -22.27 -8.32 -14.97
CA VAL A 468 -20.97 -8.40 -14.26
C VAL A 468 -20.26 -9.70 -14.57
N ARG A 469 -20.96 -10.83 -14.52
CA ARG A 469 -20.37 -12.17 -14.63
C ARG A 469 -20.48 -12.72 -16.06
N VAL A 470 -19.45 -13.42 -16.52
CA VAL A 470 -19.49 -14.25 -17.74
C VAL A 470 -20.47 -15.41 -17.59
N THR A 471 -20.87 -16.05 -18.70
CA THR A 471 -21.69 -17.28 -18.63
C THR A 471 -20.87 -18.46 -18.10
N GLU A 472 -21.54 -19.51 -17.64
CA GLU A 472 -20.86 -20.71 -17.13
C GLU A 472 -19.97 -21.36 -18.21
N GLU A 473 -20.46 -21.38 -19.45
CA GLU A 473 -19.70 -21.92 -20.59
C GLU A 473 -18.42 -21.12 -20.85
N GLN A 474 -18.51 -19.79 -20.80
CA GLN A 474 -17.35 -18.90 -20.96
C GLN A 474 -16.35 -19.08 -19.83
N GLU A 475 -16.81 -19.27 -18.58
CA GLU A 475 -15.94 -19.54 -17.44
C GLU A 475 -15.25 -20.90 -17.56
N ILE A 476 -15.96 -21.92 -18.06
CA ILE A 476 -15.40 -23.26 -18.31
C ILE A 476 -14.38 -23.22 -19.45
N GLN A 477 -14.66 -22.51 -20.53
CA GLN A 477 -13.74 -22.36 -21.68
C GLN A 477 -12.49 -21.56 -21.29
N GLY A 478 -12.63 -20.49 -20.52
CA GLY A 478 -11.57 -19.59 -20.12
C GLY A 478 -11.75 -18.19 -20.69
N LEU A 479 -11.29 -17.18 -19.90
CA LEU A 479 -11.52 -15.79 -20.22
C LEU A 479 -10.53 -15.25 -21.25
N ASP A 480 -9.36 -15.86 -21.42
CA ASP A 480 -8.41 -15.46 -22.44
C ASP A 480 -9.05 -15.54 -23.84
N ILE A 481 -9.62 -16.68 -24.17
CA ILE A 481 -10.28 -16.89 -25.47
C ILE A 481 -11.65 -16.18 -25.53
N THR A 482 -12.46 -16.26 -24.47
CA THR A 482 -13.85 -15.78 -24.53
C THR A 482 -13.98 -14.27 -24.38
N GLN A 483 -13.02 -13.57 -23.78
CA GLN A 483 -13.04 -12.13 -23.60
C GLN A 483 -12.05 -11.40 -24.51
N HIS A 484 -10.95 -12.05 -24.95
CA HIS A 484 -9.88 -11.41 -25.71
C HIS A 484 -9.59 -12.10 -27.04
N GLY A 485 -10.06 -13.33 -27.27
CA GLY A 485 -9.83 -14.07 -28.51
C GLY A 485 -8.39 -14.56 -28.70
N GLU A 486 -7.62 -14.63 -27.61
CA GLU A 486 -6.19 -14.95 -27.60
C GLU A 486 -5.90 -16.03 -26.54
N GLU A 487 -4.78 -16.74 -26.69
CA GLU A 487 -4.26 -17.69 -25.72
C GLU A 487 -2.88 -17.24 -25.22
N ALA A 488 -2.66 -17.37 -23.91
CA ALA A 488 -1.40 -16.97 -23.29
C ALA A 488 -0.22 -17.85 -23.72
N TYR A 489 -0.47 -19.11 -24.02
CA TYR A 489 0.56 -20.11 -24.34
C TYR A 489 0.17 -20.92 -25.55
N ASN A 490 1.03 -20.94 -26.57
CA ASN A 490 0.92 -21.86 -27.67
C ASN A 490 1.74 -23.12 -27.32
N LEU A 491 1.05 -24.17 -26.89
CA LEU A 491 1.67 -25.45 -26.48
C LEU A 491 1.73 -26.47 -27.59
N GLU A 492 1.28 -26.13 -28.82
CA GLU A 492 1.20 -27.03 -29.97
C GLU A 492 2.42 -26.95 -30.90
N SER A 493 3.55 -26.40 -30.49
CA SER A 493 4.78 -26.34 -31.29
C SER A 493 5.84 -27.32 -30.83
#